data_d5d9ecd7e3ab435f9a956f770e674b7b
#
_entry.id   d5d9ecd7e3ab435f9a956f770e674b7b
#
_cell.length_a   1.000
_cell.length_b   1.000
_cell.length_c   1.000
_cell.angle_alpha   90.00
_cell.angle_beta   90.00
_cell.angle_gamma   90.00
#
_symmetry.space_group_name_H-M   'P 1'
#
loop_
_entity.id
_entity.type
_entity.pdbx_description
1 polymer ?
#
loop_
_entity_poly.entity_id
_entity_poly.type
_entity_poly.pdbx_seq_one_letter_code
_entity_poly.pdbx_strand_id
1 'polypeptide(L)'
;MTPGVCAAICTRDRTDPLRRALRSLMGQTREPAEILVVDNAPGGPATRNMVRDEFPGVRYVMEPVPGLDFARNRALRETSREIVAFMDDDVVAGPGWAGAIRDVFRESECIAICTGKVEALSLETEGQRLFEANGGFARGEERIRLPADRKRRLHGMPVPLIAWSIGVGSGCSLAVRRRTILDLGGFDEALDLGHPLPGGGDLDILWRVLDAGYEIVYDPAVQARHEHRREVEASVNQILDHHRSLIAMLAKAAVSPCRTGRIGVLAFLAWRLMKPGVRLLSRLAGRDPLPAWALVRMWGNCWRGLGSYAAARRLAERRRNAVSGRVAEAVGG
;
A
#
# COMPACT_ATOMS: atom_id res chain seq x y z
N MET A 1 12.59 9.30 24.05
CA MET A 1 12.33 10.48 23.20
C MET A 1 11.06 10.22 22.37
N THR A 2 10.32 11.25 21.99
CA THR A 2 9.11 11.07 21.14
C THR A 2 9.57 10.83 19.69
N PRO A 3 9.10 9.77 19.00
CA PRO A 3 9.55 9.47 17.66
C PRO A 3 9.14 10.56 16.67
N GLY A 4 10.10 11.01 15.86
CA GLY A 4 9.85 11.96 14.79
C GLY A 4 9.15 11.28 13.60
N VAL A 5 8.02 11.83 13.17
CA VAL A 5 7.24 11.33 12.02
C VAL A 5 7.55 12.17 10.78
N CYS A 6 7.96 11.52 9.69
CA CYS A 6 7.96 12.09 8.35
C CYS A 6 6.68 11.63 7.63
N ALA A 7 5.82 12.56 7.23
CA ALA A 7 4.71 12.27 6.34
C ALA A 7 5.22 12.27 4.89
N ALA A 8 5.17 11.12 4.22
CA ALA A 8 5.69 10.95 2.88
C ALA A 8 4.57 10.70 1.87
N ILE A 9 4.50 11.50 0.80
CA ILE A 9 3.58 11.32 -0.31
C ILE A 9 4.38 10.99 -1.57
N CYS A 10 4.10 9.80 -2.15
CA CYS A 10 4.62 9.43 -3.46
C CYS A 10 3.56 9.79 -4.51
N THR A 11 3.96 10.56 -5.52
CA THR A 11 3.03 11.05 -6.56
C THR A 11 3.67 10.96 -7.94
N ARG A 12 2.84 11.06 -8.98
CA ARG A 12 3.30 11.19 -10.36
C ARG A 12 2.26 11.93 -11.18
N ASP A 13 2.62 13.13 -11.66
CA ASP A 13 1.81 13.95 -12.60
C ASP A 13 0.36 14.22 -12.10
N ARG A 14 0.14 14.35 -10.78
CA ARG A 14 -1.19 14.49 -10.14
C ARG A 14 -1.22 15.66 -9.14
N THR A 15 -1.06 16.89 -9.66
CA THR A 15 -0.92 18.11 -8.83
C THR A 15 -2.16 18.44 -7.99
N ASP A 16 -3.39 18.28 -8.50
CA ASP A 16 -4.60 18.66 -7.77
C ASP A 16 -4.94 17.73 -6.61
N PRO A 17 -4.91 16.39 -6.75
CA PRO A 17 -5.01 15.50 -5.61
C PRO A 17 -3.91 15.75 -4.58
N LEU A 18 -2.65 15.85 -5.01
CA LEU A 18 -1.52 16.12 -4.13
C LEU A 18 -1.70 17.42 -3.33
N ARG A 19 -2.20 18.49 -3.96
CA ARG A 19 -2.47 19.76 -3.27
C ARG A 19 -3.47 19.59 -2.11
N ARG A 20 -4.52 18.79 -2.29
CA ARG A 20 -5.49 18.50 -1.22
C ARG A 20 -4.86 17.67 -0.11
N ALA A 21 -4.08 16.66 -0.46
CA ALA A 21 -3.34 15.83 0.49
C ALA A 21 -2.39 16.67 1.35
N LEU A 22 -1.57 17.54 0.74
CA LEU A 22 -0.64 18.42 1.44
C LEU A 22 -1.34 19.40 2.39
N ARG A 23 -2.46 20.01 1.97
CA ARG A 23 -3.25 20.88 2.85
C ARG A 23 -3.75 20.15 4.09
N SER A 24 -4.13 18.87 3.96
CA SER A 24 -4.58 18.07 5.12
C SER A 24 -3.44 17.73 6.10
N LEU A 25 -2.21 17.61 5.59
CA LEU A 25 -1.04 17.39 6.45
C LEU A 25 -0.59 18.66 7.17
N MET A 26 -0.74 19.82 6.55
CA MET A 26 -0.45 21.12 7.18
C MET A 26 -1.50 21.52 8.24
N GLY A 27 -2.70 20.96 8.16
CA GLY A 27 -3.79 21.17 9.12
C GLY A 27 -3.84 20.19 10.29
N GLN A 28 -2.75 19.48 10.58
CA GLN A 28 -2.72 18.50 11.67
C GLN A 28 -2.71 19.16 13.06
N THR A 29 -3.47 18.62 14.01
CA THR A 29 -3.46 19.06 15.42
C THR A 29 -2.08 18.93 16.06
N ARG A 30 -1.34 17.88 15.70
CA ARG A 30 0.09 17.67 16.01
C ARG A 30 0.83 17.41 14.71
N GLU A 31 1.50 18.43 14.22
CA GLU A 31 2.19 18.40 12.93
C GLU A 31 3.23 17.27 12.83
N PRO A 32 3.41 16.66 11.64
CA PRO A 32 4.56 15.81 11.38
C PRO A 32 5.86 16.63 11.49
N ALA A 33 6.94 15.95 11.86
CA ALA A 33 8.25 16.61 11.99
C ALA A 33 8.89 16.93 10.62
N GLU A 34 8.36 16.34 9.56
CA GLU A 34 8.78 16.53 8.17
C GLU A 34 7.62 16.15 7.24
N ILE A 35 7.41 16.91 6.17
CA ILE A 35 6.55 16.51 5.05
C ILE A 35 7.44 16.37 3.83
N LEU A 36 7.39 15.20 3.19
CA LEU A 36 8.23 14.84 2.05
C LEU A 36 7.36 14.42 0.86
N VAL A 37 7.54 15.07 -0.27
CA VAL A 37 6.97 14.67 -1.56
C VAL A 37 8.04 13.96 -2.38
N VAL A 38 7.77 12.73 -2.80
CA VAL A 38 8.59 12.00 -3.76
C VAL A 38 7.85 11.93 -5.09
N ASP A 39 8.37 12.69 -6.07
CA ASP A 39 7.81 12.77 -7.43
C ASP A 39 8.42 11.66 -8.29
N ASN A 40 7.63 10.66 -8.64
CA ASN A 40 8.10 9.42 -9.26
C ASN A 40 8.10 9.51 -10.78
N ALA A 41 9.26 9.63 -11.37
CA ALA A 41 9.45 9.72 -12.82
C ALA A 41 8.49 10.70 -13.50
N PRO A 42 8.48 11.99 -13.07
CA PRO A 42 7.54 12.99 -13.55
C PRO A 42 7.70 13.26 -15.04
N GLY A 43 6.59 13.53 -15.72
CA GLY A 43 6.56 13.95 -17.12
C GLY A 43 6.98 15.40 -17.35
N GLY A 44 7.06 16.20 -16.27
CA GLY A 44 7.43 17.63 -16.35
C GLY A 44 7.59 18.26 -14.97
N PRO A 45 7.81 19.58 -14.90
CA PRO A 45 8.12 20.29 -13.67
C PRO A 45 6.90 20.71 -12.83
N ALA A 46 5.68 20.34 -13.23
CA ALA A 46 4.45 20.85 -12.64
C ALA A 46 4.35 20.57 -11.13
N THR A 47 4.61 19.34 -10.70
CA THR A 47 4.60 18.94 -9.28
C THR A 47 5.64 19.71 -8.49
N ARG A 48 6.89 19.79 -9.00
CA ARG A 48 7.98 20.52 -8.35
C ARG A 48 7.65 22.01 -8.18
N ASN A 49 7.12 22.63 -9.23
CA ASN A 49 6.77 24.05 -9.20
C ASN A 49 5.64 24.31 -8.19
N MET A 50 4.59 23.50 -8.20
CA MET A 50 3.48 23.60 -7.26
C MET A 50 3.95 23.44 -5.80
N VAL A 51 4.80 22.45 -5.50
CA VAL A 51 5.34 22.27 -4.14
C VAL A 51 6.18 23.45 -3.72
N ARG A 52 7.09 23.96 -4.59
CA ARG A 52 7.93 25.12 -4.30
C ARG A 52 7.11 26.38 -4.03
N ASP A 53 6.10 26.63 -4.85
CA ASP A 53 5.39 27.92 -4.87
C ASP A 53 4.26 27.96 -3.81
N GLU A 54 3.57 26.84 -3.56
CA GLU A 54 2.42 26.78 -2.65
C GLU A 54 2.76 26.19 -1.26
N PHE A 55 3.84 25.40 -1.16
CA PHE A 55 4.18 24.65 0.07
C PHE A 55 5.66 24.75 0.44
N PRO A 56 6.19 25.95 0.76
CA PRO A 56 7.64 26.17 0.94
C PRO A 56 8.25 25.38 2.10
N GLY A 57 7.44 24.87 3.04
CA GLY A 57 7.89 23.99 4.15
C GLY A 57 7.94 22.50 3.80
N VAL A 58 7.48 22.12 2.59
CA VAL A 58 7.46 20.74 2.13
C VAL A 58 8.73 20.41 1.37
N ARG A 59 9.40 19.34 1.76
CA ARG A 59 10.59 18.86 1.05
C ARG A 59 10.18 18.10 -0.21
N TYR A 60 10.78 18.47 -1.35
CA TYR A 60 10.56 17.80 -2.63
C TYR A 60 11.79 17.00 -3.05
N VAL A 61 11.56 15.76 -3.49
CA VAL A 61 12.59 14.88 -4.05
C VAL A 61 12.04 14.19 -5.29
N MET A 62 12.87 14.02 -6.31
CA MET A 62 12.52 13.24 -7.50
C MET A 62 13.11 11.82 -7.41
N GLU A 63 12.30 10.82 -7.71
CA GLU A 63 12.74 9.45 -7.97
C GLU A 63 12.63 9.17 -9.48
N PRO A 64 13.75 9.01 -10.20
CA PRO A 64 13.71 8.88 -11.65
C PRO A 64 13.27 7.49 -12.16
N VAL A 65 13.33 6.45 -11.32
CA VAL A 65 12.91 5.10 -11.71
C VAL A 65 11.41 4.96 -11.54
N PRO A 66 10.63 4.69 -12.61
CA PRO A 66 9.17 4.60 -12.50
C PRO A 66 8.72 3.34 -11.76
N GLY A 67 7.91 3.54 -10.70
CA GLY A 67 7.31 2.52 -9.84
C GLY A 67 7.12 3.05 -8.42
N LEU A 68 5.95 2.80 -7.81
CA LEU A 68 5.61 3.37 -6.51
C LEU A 68 6.57 2.91 -5.40
N ASP A 69 6.99 1.64 -5.42
CA ASP A 69 7.91 1.11 -4.42
C ASP A 69 9.35 1.63 -4.57
N PHE A 70 9.75 2.07 -5.76
CA PHE A 70 10.98 2.88 -5.93
C PHE A 70 10.86 4.21 -5.18
N ALA A 71 9.71 4.89 -5.33
CA ALA A 71 9.46 6.15 -4.63
C ALA A 71 9.35 5.97 -3.10
N ARG A 72 8.69 4.91 -2.63
CA ARG A 72 8.64 4.58 -1.19
C ARG A 72 10.03 4.30 -0.63
N ASN A 73 10.85 3.53 -1.34
CA ASN A 73 12.24 3.28 -0.96
C ASN A 73 13.08 4.56 -1.01
N ARG A 74 12.82 5.47 -1.95
CA ARG A 74 13.45 6.79 -1.97
C ARG A 74 13.11 7.59 -0.72
N ALA A 75 11.84 7.64 -0.33
CA ALA A 75 11.43 8.32 0.90
C ALA A 75 12.14 7.75 2.15
N LEU A 76 12.24 6.42 2.26
CA LEU A 76 12.96 5.78 3.36
C LEU A 76 14.44 6.19 3.42
N ARG A 77 15.09 6.41 2.29
CA ARG A 77 16.51 6.83 2.23
C ARG A 77 16.71 8.33 2.50
N GLU A 78 15.75 9.14 2.08
CA GLU A 78 15.86 10.61 2.13
C GLU A 78 15.64 11.21 3.52
N THR A 79 14.74 10.66 4.32
CA THR A 79 14.50 11.16 5.67
C THR A 79 15.41 10.50 6.70
N SER A 80 15.74 11.23 7.75
CA SER A 80 16.38 10.70 8.96
C SER A 80 15.37 10.40 10.08
N ARG A 81 14.08 10.70 9.88
CA ARG A 81 13.06 10.49 10.90
C ARG A 81 12.88 9.00 11.20
N GLU A 82 12.55 8.70 12.45
CA GLU A 82 12.37 7.32 12.92
C GLU A 82 11.18 6.63 12.25
N ILE A 83 10.08 7.37 12.06
CA ILE A 83 8.84 6.89 11.47
C ILE A 83 8.63 7.56 10.11
N VAL A 84 8.32 6.77 9.09
CA VAL A 84 7.87 7.26 7.79
C VAL A 84 6.41 6.85 7.61
N ALA A 85 5.53 7.82 7.54
CA ALA A 85 4.10 7.64 7.37
C ALA A 85 3.72 7.95 5.92
N PHE A 86 3.51 6.92 5.13
CA PHE A 86 3.09 7.00 3.75
C PHE A 86 1.60 7.31 3.66
N MET A 87 1.27 8.21 2.76
CA MET A 87 -0.09 8.57 2.37
C MET A 87 -0.14 8.75 0.87
N ASP A 88 -1.16 8.21 0.20
CA ASP A 88 -1.31 8.41 -1.25
C ASP A 88 -1.75 9.85 -1.56
N ASP A 89 -1.48 10.32 -2.77
CA ASP A 89 -1.75 11.69 -3.21
C ASP A 89 -3.25 12.00 -3.36
N ASP A 90 -4.13 10.98 -3.36
CA ASP A 90 -5.59 11.10 -3.36
C ASP A 90 -6.23 10.78 -1.99
N VAL A 91 -5.44 10.88 -0.93
CA VAL A 91 -5.87 10.70 0.46
C VAL A 91 -5.87 12.04 1.20
N VAL A 92 -6.85 12.22 2.07
CA VAL A 92 -6.99 13.37 2.98
C VAL A 92 -6.85 12.86 4.42
N ALA A 93 -5.81 13.28 5.11
CA ALA A 93 -5.56 12.93 6.51
C ALA A 93 -6.58 13.59 7.44
N GLY A 94 -7.10 12.85 8.43
CA GLY A 94 -7.86 13.44 9.52
C GLY A 94 -6.98 14.31 10.42
N PRO A 95 -7.54 15.28 11.17
CA PRO A 95 -6.74 16.25 11.95
C PRO A 95 -5.79 15.63 12.99
N GLY A 96 -6.11 14.43 13.49
CA GLY A 96 -5.31 13.70 14.48
C GLY A 96 -4.34 12.67 13.90
N TRP A 97 -4.28 12.49 12.58
CA TRP A 97 -3.60 11.38 11.90
C TRP A 97 -2.13 11.23 12.33
N ALA A 98 -1.32 12.29 12.20
CA ALA A 98 0.10 12.24 12.54
C ALA A 98 0.35 12.05 14.05
N GLY A 99 -0.53 12.61 14.87
CA GLY A 99 -0.50 12.43 16.32
C GLY A 99 -0.78 11.01 16.76
N ALA A 100 -1.84 10.39 16.21
CA ALA A 100 -2.22 9.01 16.51
C ALA A 100 -1.13 8.01 16.06
N ILE A 101 -0.54 8.20 14.88
CA ILE A 101 0.62 7.40 14.43
C ILE A 101 1.75 7.47 15.45
N ARG A 102 2.13 8.69 15.89
CA ARG A 102 3.20 8.88 16.87
C ARG A 102 2.91 8.16 18.17
N ASP A 103 1.67 8.22 18.65
CA ASP A 103 1.27 7.60 19.91
C ASP A 103 1.35 6.08 19.83
N VAL A 104 0.96 5.44 18.70
CA VAL A 104 1.12 3.99 18.47
C VAL A 104 2.59 3.57 18.54
N PHE A 105 3.50 4.26 17.86
CA PHE A 105 4.92 3.87 17.85
C PHE A 105 5.65 4.11 19.19
N ARG A 106 5.06 4.89 20.10
CA ARG A 106 5.58 5.07 21.46
C ARG A 106 5.31 3.87 22.37
N GLU A 107 4.34 3.02 22.05
CA GLU A 107 3.96 1.90 22.88
C GLU A 107 5.01 0.79 22.93
N SER A 108 5.70 0.55 21.80
CA SER A 108 6.69 -0.52 21.69
C SER A 108 7.62 -0.33 20.51
N GLU A 109 8.90 -0.67 20.69
CA GLU A 109 9.86 -0.73 19.59
C GLU A 109 9.63 -1.94 18.67
N CYS A 110 8.90 -2.96 19.13
CA CYS A 110 8.51 -4.10 18.31
C CYS A 110 7.45 -3.75 17.25
N ILE A 111 6.73 -2.62 17.40
CA ILE A 111 5.79 -2.15 16.39
C ILE A 111 6.58 -1.60 15.20
N ALA A 112 6.54 -2.34 14.11
CA ALA A 112 7.20 -1.96 12.87
C ALA A 112 6.27 -1.25 11.89
N ILE A 113 4.96 -1.51 11.95
CA ILE A 113 3.96 -0.90 11.08
C ILE A 113 2.74 -0.46 11.90
N CYS A 114 2.23 0.71 11.57
CA CYS A 114 0.92 1.21 11.98
C CYS A 114 0.09 1.51 10.72
N THR A 115 -1.14 0.99 10.68
CA THR A 115 -2.14 1.30 9.66
C THR A 115 -3.34 1.97 10.30
N GLY A 116 -4.16 2.64 9.51
CA GLY A 116 -5.29 3.40 10.00
C GLY A 116 -6.61 3.10 9.30
N LYS A 117 -7.67 3.70 9.83
CA LYS A 117 -9.00 3.67 9.23
C LYS A 117 -9.03 4.59 8.02
N VAL A 118 -9.26 4.01 6.85
CA VAL A 118 -9.40 4.74 5.59
C VAL A 118 -10.82 4.60 5.07
N GLU A 119 -11.56 5.69 5.09
CA GLU A 119 -12.95 5.76 4.62
C GLU A 119 -13.01 6.37 3.21
N ALA A 120 -14.11 6.20 2.51
CA ALA A 120 -14.36 6.90 1.26
C ALA A 120 -14.45 8.41 1.51
N LEU A 121 -13.80 9.21 0.66
CA LEU A 121 -13.96 10.68 0.68
C LEU A 121 -15.37 11.08 0.24
N SER A 122 -15.94 10.38 -0.75
CA SER A 122 -17.33 10.51 -1.18
C SER A 122 -17.83 9.19 -1.75
N LEU A 123 -19.16 9.01 -1.77
CA LEU A 123 -19.88 7.85 -2.35
C LEU A 123 -20.99 8.32 -3.31
N GLU A 124 -20.70 9.33 -4.11
CA GLU A 124 -21.67 9.96 -5.03
C GLU A 124 -21.97 9.07 -6.23
N THR A 125 -20.97 8.37 -6.77
CA THR A 125 -21.08 7.60 -7.99
C THR A 125 -21.25 6.10 -7.74
N GLU A 126 -21.72 5.38 -8.75
CA GLU A 126 -21.87 3.92 -8.71
C GLU A 126 -20.51 3.23 -8.55
N GLY A 127 -19.46 3.72 -9.25
CA GLY A 127 -18.10 3.17 -9.15
C GLY A 127 -17.54 3.23 -7.73
N GLN A 128 -17.73 4.36 -7.03
CA GLN A 128 -17.32 4.53 -5.64
C GLN A 128 -18.08 3.58 -4.70
N ARG A 129 -19.41 3.48 -4.84
CA ARG A 129 -20.22 2.55 -4.03
C ARG A 129 -19.88 1.09 -4.30
N LEU A 130 -19.55 0.73 -5.55
CA LEU A 130 -19.16 -0.63 -5.91
C LEU A 130 -17.83 -1.02 -5.25
N PHE A 131 -16.86 -0.10 -5.19
CA PHE A 131 -15.58 -0.34 -4.52
C PHE A 131 -15.78 -0.59 -3.03
N GLU A 132 -16.58 0.24 -2.35
CA GLU A 132 -16.91 0.06 -0.93
C GLU A 132 -17.69 -1.25 -0.68
N ALA A 133 -18.68 -1.58 -1.49
CA ALA A 133 -19.44 -2.82 -1.40
C ALA A 133 -18.54 -4.07 -1.61
N ASN A 134 -17.43 -3.93 -2.34
CA ASN A 134 -16.42 -4.99 -2.50
C ASN A 134 -15.42 -5.08 -1.33
N GLY A 135 -15.58 -4.25 -0.30
CA GLY A 135 -14.79 -4.29 0.93
C GLY A 135 -13.92 -3.07 1.20
N GLY A 136 -13.87 -2.08 0.31
CA GLY A 136 -13.19 -0.80 0.51
C GLY A 136 -11.81 -0.88 1.18
N PHE A 137 -11.43 0.18 1.85
CA PHE A 137 -10.19 0.23 2.64
C PHE A 137 -10.41 0.26 4.16
N ALA A 138 -11.62 0.54 4.63
CA ALA A 138 -11.94 0.53 6.06
C ALA A 138 -11.84 -0.90 6.64
N ARG A 139 -11.30 -1.02 7.84
CA ARG A 139 -11.11 -2.31 8.53
C ARG A 139 -11.87 -2.40 9.86
N GLY A 140 -12.83 -1.51 10.07
CA GLY A 140 -13.68 -1.46 11.27
C GLY A 140 -13.21 -0.45 12.30
N GLU A 141 -13.89 -0.49 13.46
CA GLU A 141 -13.68 0.44 14.58
C GLU A 141 -12.83 -0.16 15.70
N GLU A 142 -12.50 -1.45 15.61
CA GLU A 142 -11.70 -2.12 16.62
C GLU A 142 -10.22 -1.97 16.34
N ARG A 143 -9.46 -1.60 17.35
CA ARG A 143 -8.00 -1.62 17.29
C ARG A 143 -7.51 -3.05 17.26
N ILE A 144 -6.52 -3.36 16.40
CA ILE A 144 -5.96 -4.70 16.22
C ILE A 144 -4.44 -4.62 16.33
N ARG A 145 -3.86 -5.46 17.18
CA ARG A 145 -2.40 -5.63 17.32
C ARG A 145 -2.00 -7.04 16.89
N LEU A 146 -1.32 -7.19 15.78
CA LEU A 146 -0.85 -8.49 15.29
C LEU A 146 0.58 -8.75 15.75
N PRO A 147 0.92 -10.03 16.08
CA PRO A 147 0.08 -11.23 15.94
C PRO A 147 -0.81 -11.55 17.15
N ALA A 148 -0.84 -10.71 18.21
CA ALA A 148 -1.52 -11.05 19.47
C ALA A 148 -3.03 -11.23 19.29
N ASP A 149 -3.71 -10.28 18.63
CA ASP A 149 -5.18 -10.24 18.52
C ASP A 149 -5.74 -11.14 17.41
N ARG A 150 -4.87 -11.87 16.70
CA ARG A 150 -5.34 -12.75 15.62
C ARG A 150 -6.25 -13.86 16.13
N LYS A 151 -7.37 -14.05 15.48
CA LYS A 151 -8.17 -15.28 15.66
C LYS A 151 -7.46 -16.42 14.94
N ARG A 152 -6.97 -17.41 15.68
CA ARG A 152 -6.25 -18.56 15.09
C ARG A 152 -7.16 -19.48 14.29
N ARG A 153 -8.49 -19.45 14.55
CA ARG A 153 -9.51 -20.22 13.85
C ARG A 153 -10.72 -19.34 13.50
N LEU A 154 -11.27 -19.56 12.31
CA LEU A 154 -12.54 -18.99 11.86
C LEU A 154 -13.45 -20.14 11.43
N HIS A 155 -14.64 -20.25 12.02
CA HIS A 155 -15.56 -21.37 11.80
C HIS A 155 -14.86 -22.75 11.91
N GLY A 156 -14.00 -22.92 12.91
CA GLY A 156 -13.24 -24.16 13.14
C GLY A 156 -12.01 -24.36 12.26
N MET A 157 -11.86 -23.62 11.17
CA MET A 157 -10.70 -23.74 10.27
C MET A 157 -9.54 -22.83 10.70
N PRO A 158 -8.28 -23.29 10.63
CA PRO A 158 -7.13 -22.47 10.95
C PRO A 158 -6.99 -21.30 9.97
N VAL A 159 -6.76 -20.10 10.52
CA VAL A 159 -6.49 -18.90 9.71
C VAL A 159 -4.99 -18.63 9.75
N PRO A 160 -4.29 -18.73 8.63
CA PRO A 160 -2.86 -18.48 8.58
C PRO A 160 -2.53 -16.98 8.82
N LEU A 161 -1.35 -16.70 9.38
CA LEU A 161 -0.93 -15.34 9.74
C LEU A 161 -0.94 -14.39 8.53
N ILE A 162 -0.56 -14.88 7.35
CA ILE A 162 -0.58 -14.08 6.12
C ILE A 162 -1.98 -13.57 5.74
N ALA A 163 -3.04 -14.29 6.09
CA ALA A 163 -4.41 -13.81 5.85
C ALA A 163 -4.76 -12.60 6.73
N TRP A 164 -4.16 -12.53 7.92
CA TRP A 164 -4.32 -11.40 8.82
C TRP A 164 -3.49 -10.19 8.37
N SER A 165 -2.24 -10.39 7.91
CA SER A 165 -1.39 -9.30 7.47
C SER A 165 -2.05 -8.44 6.39
N ILE A 166 -2.68 -9.08 5.41
CA ILE A 166 -3.35 -8.37 4.32
C ILE A 166 -4.74 -7.81 4.70
N GLY A 167 -5.26 -8.16 5.88
CA GLY A 167 -6.57 -7.72 6.38
C GLY A 167 -6.51 -6.47 7.25
N VAL A 168 -5.35 -6.03 7.70
CA VAL A 168 -5.22 -4.97 8.70
C VAL A 168 -4.80 -3.60 8.15
N GLY A 169 -4.77 -3.42 6.83
CA GLY A 169 -4.43 -2.10 6.29
C GLY A 169 -4.33 -2.05 4.78
N SER A 170 -3.89 -0.92 4.29
CA SER A 170 -3.62 -0.64 2.88
C SER A 170 -2.49 0.39 2.77
N GLY A 171 -1.83 0.44 1.62
CA GLY A 171 -0.73 1.36 1.35
C GLY A 171 -1.11 2.84 1.41
N CYS A 172 -2.39 3.17 1.26
CA CYS A 172 -2.86 4.55 1.24
C CYS A 172 -2.82 5.27 2.61
N SER A 173 -2.64 4.54 3.72
CA SER A 173 -2.32 5.09 5.06
C SER A 173 -1.48 4.07 5.84
N LEU A 174 -0.16 4.10 5.63
CA LEU A 174 0.80 3.12 6.10
C LEU A 174 1.99 3.81 6.76
N ALA A 175 2.10 3.75 8.08
CA ALA A 175 3.27 4.25 8.79
C ALA A 175 4.20 3.11 9.17
N VAL A 176 5.52 3.33 9.00
CA VAL A 176 6.53 2.29 9.20
C VAL A 176 7.68 2.78 10.05
N ARG A 177 8.25 1.89 10.88
CA ARG A 177 9.53 2.14 11.55
C ARG A 177 10.65 2.00 10.52
N ARG A 178 11.19 3.15 10.10
CA ARG A 178 12.13 3.29 8.99
C ARG A 178 13.28 2.27 9.03
N ARG A 179 13.96 2.17 10.17
CA ARG A 179 15.12 1.28 10.30
C ARG A 179 14.74 -0.19 10.08
N THR A 180 13.67 -0.63 10.70
CA THR A 180 13.17 -2.00 10.55
C THR A 180 12.87 -2.34 9.09
N ILE A 181 12.21 -1.43 8.36
CA ILE A 181 11.90 -1.68 6.94
C ILE A 181 13.17 -1.69 6.08
N LEU A 182 14.13 -0.81 6.34
CA LEU A 182 15.43 -0.83 5.64
C LEU A 182 16.20 -2.12 5.91
N ASP A 183 16.22 -2.60 7.16
CA ASP A 183 16.90 -3.84 7.55
C ASP A 183 16.23 -5.09 6.92
N LEU A 184 14.92 -5.02 6.63
CA LEU A 184 14.20 -6.02 5.85
C LEU A 184 14.40 -5.88 4.33
N GLY A 185 15.20 -4.94 3.86
CA GLY A 185 15.51 -4.70 2.45
C GLY A 185 14.56 -3.73 1.73
N GLY A 186 13.73 -2.97 2.45
CA GLY A 186 12.81 -2.00 1.88
C GLY A 186 11.56 -2.63 1.26
N PHE A 187 10.83 -1.84 0.48
CA PHE A 187 9.72 -2.32 -0.36
C PHE A 187 10.26 -3.07 -1.58
N ASP A 188 9.51 -4.05 -2.06
CA ASP A 188 9.90 -4.85 -3.23
C ASP A 188 9.57 -4.10 -4.53
N GLU A 189 10.59 -3.52 -5.14
CA GLU A 189 10.48 -2.71 -6.36
C GLU A 189 9.97 -3.48 -7.59
N ALA A 190 9.78 -4.81 -7.50
CA ALA A 190 9.09 -5.60 -8.52
C ALA A 190 7.56 -5.51 -8.40
N LEU A 191 7.05 -5.00 -7.28
CA LEU A 191 5.65 -4.73 -7.06
C LEU A 191 5.35 -3.25 -7.36
N ASP A 192 4.08 -2.87 -7.44
CA ASP A 192 3.67 -1.47 -7.65
C ASP A 192 4.32 -0.76 -8.87
N LEU A 193 4.64 -1.53 -9.93
CA LEU A 193 5.26 -1.01 -11.15
C LEU A 193 4.27 -0.39 -12.16
N GLY A 194 2.97 -0.43 -11.88
CA GLY A 194 1.95 -0.31 -12.88
C GLY A 194 1.77 -1.64 -13.60
N HIS A 195 1.95 -1.70 -14.94
CA HIS A 195 1.95 -2.99 -15.63
C HIS A 195 3.34 -3.66 -15.50
N PRO A 196 3.46 -4.99 -15.25
CA PRO A 196 2.40 -6.01 -15.12
C PRO A 196 1.77 -6.13 -13.73
N LEU A 197 2.34 -5.53 -12.70
CA LEU A 197 1.86 -5.58 -11.31
C LEU A 197 1.63 -4.16 -10.77
N PRO A 198 0.37 -3.67 -10.74
CA PRO A 198 0.04 -2.32 -10.29
C PRO A 198 -0.20 -2.21 -8.79
N GLY A 199 0.21 -3.17 -7.99
CA GLY A 199 0.03 -3.19 -6.55
C GLY A 199 0.77 -4.33 -5.87
N GLY A 200 0.60 -4.44 -4.55
CA GLY A 200 1.06 -5.57 -3.74
C GLY A 200 2.29 -5.30 -2.88
N GLY A 201 2.97 -4.18 -3.05
CA GLY A 201 4.13 -3.82 -2.24
C GLY A 201 3.79 -3.56 -0.77
N ASP A 202 2.65 -2.94 -0.51
CA ASP A 202 2.10 -2.77 0.83
C ASP A 202 1.76 -4.11 1.48
N LEU A 203 1.12 -5.03 0.74
CA LEU A 203 0.77 -6.36 1.25
C LEU A 203 2.01 -7.20 1.54
N ASP A 204 3.05 -7.07 0.70
CA ASP A 204 4.33 -7.75 0.87
C ASP A 204 5.06 -7.29 2.13
N ILE A 205 5.14 -5.98 2.36
CA ILE A 205 5.84 -5.47 3.54
C ILE A 205 5.08 -5.78 4.82
N LEU A 206 3.74 -5.72 4.82
CA LEU A 206 2.91 -6.15 5.94
C LEU A 206 3.19 -7.62 6.30
N TRP A 207 3.27 -8.49 5.30
CA TRP A 207 3.60 -9.90 5.53
C TRP A 207 5.02 -10.10 6.05
N ARG A 208 6.03 -9.51 5.40
CA ARG A 208 7.45 -9.68 5.77
C ARG A 208 7.74 -9.19 7.19
N VAL A 209 7.10 -8.14 7.63
CA VAL A 209 7.22 -7.61 8.99
C VAL A 209 6.72 -8.64 10.02
N LEU A 210 5.53 -9.22 9.82
CA LEU A 210 5.00 -10.26 10.72
C LEU A 210 5.81 -11.55 10.65
N ASP A 211 6.26 -11.96 9.47
CA ASP A 211 7.09 -13.15 9.32
C ASP A 211 8.47 -12.98 9.98
N ALA A 212 8.99 -11.76 10.04
CA ALA A 212 10.22 -11.42 10.76
C ALA A 212 10.05 -11.38 12.29
N GLY A 213 8.80 -11.40 12.79
CA GLY A 213 8.48 -11.41 14.22
C GLY A 213 8.20 -10.03 14.83
N TYR A 214 8.05 -9.01 14.00
CA TYR A 214 7.60 -7.68 14.43
C TYR A 214 6.08 -7.60 14.52
N GLU A 215 5.58 -6.47 15.04
CA GLU A 215 4.17 -6.23 15.25
C GLU A 215 3.61 -5.23 14.23
N ILE A 216 2.33 -5.41 13.91
CA ILE A 216 1.52 -4.45 13.16
C ILE A 216 0.35 -4.01 14.02
N VAL A 217 0.11 -2.72 14.09
CA VAL A 217 -1.05 -2.15 14.77
C VAL A 217 -1.95 -1.47 13.74
N TYR A 218 -3.21 -1.92 13.67
CA TYR A 218 -4.29 -1.13 13.09
C TYR A 218 -4.94 -0.31 14.19
N ASP A 219 -4.97 1.00 14.03
CA ASP A 219 -5.59 1.90 14.98
C ASP A 219 -6.62 2.80 14.29
N PRO A 220 -7.92 2.70 14.62
CA PRO A 220 -8.97 3.50 14.00
C PRO A 220 -8.86 5.01 14.33
N ALA A 221 -8.04 5.41 15.31
CA ALA A 221 -7.73 6.82 15.56
C ALA A 221 -6.82 7.44 14.47
N VAL A 222 -6.08 6.62 13.73
CA VAL A 222 -5.32 7.03 12.54
C VAL A 222 -6.29 7.13 11.36
N GLN A 223 -7.00 8.26 11.28
CA GLN A 223 -8.08 8.46 10.32
C GLN A 223 -7.60 9.13 9.03
N ALA A 224 -8.04 8.60 7.89
CA ALA A 224 -7.84 9.19 6.59
C ALA A 224 -9.06 8.92 5.68
N ARG A 225 -9.21 9.69 4.61
CA ARG A 225 -10.25 9.50 3.61
C ARG A 225 -9.63 9.44 2.23
N HIS A 226 -10.02 8.44 1.43
CA HIS A 226 -9.48 8.18 0.10
C HIS A 226 -10.52 8.50 -0.98
N GLU A 227 -10.10 9.15 -2.07
CA GLU A 227 -10.92 9.42 -3.23
C GLU A 227 -11.01 8.19 -4.14
N HIS A 228 -12.13 7.47 -4.06
CA HIS A 228 -12.36 6.29 -4.90
C HIS A 228 -12.61 6.67 -6.36
N ARG A 229 -12.32 5.73 -7.27
CA ARG A 229 -12.60 5.88 -8.70
C ARG A 229 -14.07 6.12 -8.94
N ARG A 230 -14.41 7.15 -9.72
CA ARG A 230 -15.82 7.54 -9.97
C ARG A 230 -16.50 6.59 -10.95
N GLU A 231 -15.77 6.15 -11.99
CA GLU A 231 -16.29 5.29 -13.06
C GLU A 231 -16.32 3.82 -12.62
N VAL A 232 -17.41 3.12 -12.96
CA VAL A 232 -17.63 1.70 -12.63
C VAL A 232 -16.52 0.83 -13.21
N GLU A 233 -16.15 1.04 -14.47
CA GLU A 233 -15.11 0.25 -15.12
C GLU A 233 -13.75 0.47 -14.47
N ALA A 234 -13.39 1.70 -14.11
CA ALA A 234 -12.16 2.03 -13.41
C ALA A 234 -12.10 1.35 -12.02
N SER A 235 -13.20 1.35 -11.28
CA SER A 235 -13.31 0.66 -9.99
C SER A 235 -13.20 -0.85 -10.11
N VAL A 236 -13.87 -1.45 -11.09
CA VAL A 236 -13.75 -2.89 -11.37
C VAL A 236 -12.30 -3.24 -11.75
N ASN A 237 -11.68 -2.48 -12.63
CA ASN A 237 -10.29 -2.72 -13.03
C ASN A 237 -9.34 -2.63 -11.84
N GLN A 238 -9.52 -1.66 -10.94
CA GLN A 238 -8.74 -1.55 -9.69
C GLN A 238 -8.92 -2.78 -8.80
N ILE A 239 -10.15 -3.27 -8.61
CA ILE A 239 -10.42 -4.49 -7.84
C ILE A 239 -9.73 -5.71 -8.46
N LEU A 240 -9.79 -5.84 -9.80
CA LEU A 240 -9.14 -6.94 -10.54
C LEU A 240 -7.61 -6.87 -10.43
N ASP A 241 -7.04 -5.68 -10.48
CA ASP A 241 -5.61 -5.43 -10.36
C ASP A 241 -5.10 -5.72 -8.94
N HIS A 242 -5.83 -5.30 -7.91
CA HIS A 242 -5.53 -5.65 -6.52
C HIS A 242 -5.54 -7.17 -6.33
N HIS A 243 -6.52 -7.86 -6.92
CA HIS A 243 -6.58 -9.33 -6.83
C HIS A 243 -5.41 -10.01 -7.52
N ARG A 244 -5.04 -9.57 -8.74
CA ARG A 244 -3.88 -10.09 -9.48
C ARG A 244 -2.58 -9.87 -8.70
N SER A 245 -2.39 -8.68 -8.17
CA SER A 245 -1.19 -8.31 -7.39
C SER A 245 -1.08 -9.12 -6.10
N LEU A 246 -2.21 -9.35 -5.42
CA LEU A 246 -2.27 -10.24 -4.26
C LEU A 246 -1.85 -11.68 -4.61
N ILE A 247 -2.32 -12.24 -5.73
CA ILE A 247 -1.91 -13.58 -6.17
C ILE A 247 -0.40 -13.63 -6.45
N ALA A 248 0.15 -12.61 -7.12
CA ALA A 248 1.57 -12.53 -7.41
C ALA A 248 2.42 -12.45 -6.13
N MET A 249 2.00 -11.64 -5.16
CA MET A 249 2.64 -11.52 -3.86
C MET A 249 2.58 -12.83 -3.08
N LEU A 250 1.44 -13.51 -3.06
CA LEU A 250 1.29 -14.82 -2.39
C LEU A 250 2.15 -15.90 -3.07
N ALA A 251 2.23 -15.90 -4.40
CA ALA A 251 3.12 -16.81 -5.14
C ALA A 251 4.60 -16.57 -4.81
N LYS A 252 5.03 -15.29 -4.73
CA LYS A 252 6.35 -14.92 -4.24
C LYS A 252 6.58 -15.42 -2.80
N ALA A 253 5.64 -15.14 -1.88
CA ALA A 253 5.75 -15.55 -0.49
C ALA A 253 5.83 -17.07 -0.33
N ALA A 254 5.14 -17.84 -1.18
CA ALA A 254 5.16 -19.31 -1.15
C ALA A 254 6.53 -19.93 -1.48
N VAL A 255 7.36 -19.23 -2.27
CA VAL A 255 8.71 -19.70 -2.64
C VAL A 255 9.83 -19.00 -1.87
N SER A 256 9.53 -17.94 -1.13
CA SER A 256 10.49 -17.21 -0.31
C SER A 256 10.77 -17.95 1.01
N PRO A 257 11.92 -17.69 1.66
CA PRO A 257 12.12 -18.10 3.04
C PRO A 257 10.99 -17.58 3.94
N CYS A 258 10.41 -18.45 4.77
CA CYS A 258 9.27 -18.12 5.59
C CYS A 258 9.45 -18.73 7.00
N ARG A 259 9.44 -17.91 8.05
CA ARG A 259 9.60 -18.32 9.45
C ARG A 259 8.31 -18.87 10.03
N THR A 260 7.15 -18.32 9.62
CA THR A 260 5.84 -18.63 10.20
C THR A 260 5.13 -19.85 9.57
N GLY A 261 5.77 -20.46 8.56
CA GLY A 261 5.31 -21.71 7.95
C GLY A 261 4.70 -21.56 6.56
N ARG A 262 5.36 -22.17 5.59
CA ARG A 262 4.99 -22.16 4.16
C ARG A 262 3.61 -22.76 3.89
N ILE A 263 3.19 -23.76 4.67
CA ILE A 263 1.88 -24.43 4.51
C ILE A 263 0.74 -23.44 4.60
N GLY A 264 0.80 -22.51 5.56
CA GLY A 264 -0.23 -21.47 5.71
C GLY A 264 -0.31 -20.54 4.50
N VAL A 265 0.84 -20.18 3.91
CA VAL A 265 0.91 -19.35 2.70
C VAL A 265 0.29 -20.09 1.51
N LEU A 266 0.67 -21.36 1.31
CA LEU A 266 0.14 -22.20 0.22
C LEU A 266 -1.36 -22.43 0.36
N ALA A 267 -1.84 -22.73 1.56
CA ALA A 267 -3.27 -22.91 1.83
C ALA A 267 -4.07 -21.62 1.52
N PHE A 268 -3.53 -20.46 1.91
CA PHE A 268 -4.17 -19.19 1.63
C PHE A 268 -4.12 -18.83 0.16
N LEU A 269 -3.03 -19.11 -0.54
CA LEU A 269 -2.93 -18.95 -2.00
C LEU A 269 -4.00 -19.82 -2.70
N ALA A 270 -4.09 -21.12 -2.35
CA ALA A 270 -5.09 -22.02 -2.91
C ALA A 270 -6.51 -21.49 -2.69
N TRP A 271 -6.83 -21.02 -1.47
CA TRP A 271 -8.10 -20.38 -1.20
C TRP A 271 -8.36 -19.15 -2.08
N ARG A 272 -7.36 -18.28 -2.25
CA ARG A 272 -7.50 -17.07 -3.09
C ARG A 272 -7.70 -17.40 -4.57
N LEU A 273 -7.13 -18.49 -5.08
CA LEU A 273 -7.35 -18.99 -6.43
C LEU A 273 -8.79 -19.53 -6.62
N MET A 274 -9.37 -20.15 -5.59
CA MET A 274 -10.74 -20.69 -5.62
C MET A 274 -11.81 -19.60 -5.38
N LYS A 275 -11.47 -18.55 -4.63
CA LYS A 275 -12.42 -17.52 -4.18
C LYS A 275 -13.26 -16.90 -5.32
N PRO A 276 -12.73 -16.58 -6.52
CA PRO A 276 -13.55 -16.05 -7.61
C PRO A 276 -14.67 -16.98 -8.06
N GLY A 277 -14.44 -18.31 -8.07
CA GLY A 277 -15.47 -19.31 -8.36
C GLY A 277 -16.58 -19.32 -7.30
N VAL A 278 -16.22 -19.27 -6.01
CA VAL A 278 -17.19 -19.16 -4.92
C VAL A 278 -18.00 -17.87 -5.02
N ARG A 279 -17.36 -16.74 -5.37
CA ARG A 279 -18.03 -15.46 -5.59
C ARG A 279 -18.98 -15.51 -6.80
N LEU A 280 -18.61 -16.22 -7.87
CA LEU A 280 -19.49 -16.39 -9.02
C LEU A 280 -20.78 -17.14 -8.66
N LEU A 281 -20.68 -18.20 -7.86
CA LEU A 281 -21.85 -18.89 -7.31
C LEU A 281 -22.69 -17.97 -6.41
N SER A 282 -22.04 -17.18 -5.56
CA SER A 282 -22.70 -16.16 -4.73
C SER A 282 -23.41 -15.10 -5.57
N ARG A 283 -22.83 -14.70 -6.70
CA ARG A 283 -23.45 -13.76 -7.65
C ARG A 283 -24.72 -14.33 -8.31
N LEU A 284 -24.70 -15.61 -8.66
CA LEU A 284 -25.89 -16.29 -9.20
C LEU A 284 -27.06 -16.28 -8.19
N ALA A 285 -26.74 -16.26 -6.89
CA ALA A 285 -27.70 -16.10 -5.80
C ALA A 285 -28.02 -14.62 -5.47
N GLY A 286 -27.54 -13.66 -6.26
CA GLY A 286 -27.77 -12.22 -6.05
C GLY A 286 -27.03 -11.58 -4.88
N ARG A 287 -26.01 -12.26 -4.30
CA ARG A 287 -25.32 -11.86 -3.06
C ARG A 287 -23.94 -11.22 -3.27
N ASP A 288 -23.40 -11.20 -4.47
CA ASP A 288 -22.10 -10.57 -4.76
C ASP A 288 -22.30 -9.23 -5.49
N PRO A 289 -21.61 -8.16 -5.09
CA PRO A 289 -21.76 -6.85 -5.73
C PRO A 289 -21.16 -6.77 -7.14
N LEU A 290 -20.11 -7.58 -7.42
CA LEU A 290 -19.45 -7.53 -8.73
C LEU A 290 -20.30 -8.21 -9.82
N PRO A 291 -20.29 -7.67 -11.04
CA PRO A 291 -20.92 -8.34 -12.18
C PRO A 291 -20.19 -9.65 -12.53
N ALA A 292 -20.94 -10.61 -13.09
CA ALA A 292 -20.41 -11.95 -13.41
C ALA A 292 -19.17 -11.91 -14.32
N TRP A 293 -19.17 -11.01 -15.32
CA TRP A 293 -18.02 -10.86 -16.22
C TRP A 293 -16.73 -10.44 -15.50
N ALA A 294 -16.85 -9.60 -14.44
CA ALA A 294 -15.71 -9.17 -13.62
C ALA A 294 -15.16 -10.34 -12.80
N LEU A 295 -16.02 -11.21 -12.27
CA LEU A 295 -15.60 -12.41 -11.52
C LEU A 295 -14.91 -13.43 -12.42
N VAL A 296 -15.38 -13.61 -13.67
CA VAL A 296 -14.71 -14.45 -14.67
C VAL A 296 -13.32 -13.88 -15.03
N ARG A 297 -13.23 -12.55 -15.27
CA ARG A 297 -11.93 -11.88 -15.49
C ARG A 297 -11.01 -12.00 -14.26
N MET A 298 -11.57 -11.89 -13.06
CA MET A 298 -10.82 -12.09 -11.80
C MET A 298 -10.20 -13.48 -11.75
N TRP A 299 -10.93 -14.50 -12.15
CA TRP A 299 -10.42 -15.87 -12.20
C TRP A 299 -9.29 -16.02 -13.23
N GLY A 300 -9.43 -15.45 -14.43
CA GLY A 300 -8.34 -15.38 -15.42
C GLY A 300 -7.10 -14.64 -14.89
N ASN A 301 -7.30 -13.59 -14.11
CA ASN A 301 -6.22 -12.83 -13.47
C ASN A 301 -5.48 -13.63 -12.39
N CYS A 302 -6.08 -14.64 -11.77
CA CYS A 302 -5.36 -15.54 -10.87
C CYS A 302 -4.18 -16.22 -11.56
N TRP A 303 -4.42 -16.81 -12.74
CA TRP A 303 -3.37 -17.49 -13.49
C TRP A 303 -2.30 -16.55 -14.00
N ARG A 304 -2.68 -15.36 -14.46
CA ARG A 304 -1.74 -14.30 -14.82
C ARG A 304 -0.91 -13.85 -13.63
N GLY A 305 -1.52 -13.70 -12.44
CA GLY A 305 -0.85 -13.31 -11.20
C GLY A 305 0.28 -14.26 -10.82
N LEU A 306 0.07 -15.58 -10.93
CA LEU A 306 1.09 -16.59 -10.59
C LEU A 306 2.41 -16.40 -11.36
N GLY A 307 2.35 -15.99 -12.64
CA GLY A 307 3.53 -15.77 -13.49
C GLY A 307 4.06 -14.33 -13.51
N SER A 308 3.28 -13.36 -13.01
CA SER A 308 3.58 -11.94 -13.21
C SER A 308 4.79 -11.44 -12.43
N TYR A 309 5.10 -12.03 -11.26
CA TYR A 309 6.19 -11.55 -10.41
C TYR A 309 7.56 -11.64 -11.08
N ALA A 310 7.88 -12.76 -11.74
CA ALA A 310 9.15 -12.91 -12.43
C ALA A 310 9.33 -11.91 -13.60
N ALA A 311 8.25 -11.62 -14.33
CA ALA A 311 8.27 -10.60 -15.37
C ALA A 311 8.43 -9.19 -14.80
N ALA A 312 7.74 -8.88 -13.71
CA ALA A 312 7.83 -7.62 -12.99
C ALA A 312 9.25 -7.38 -12.43
N ARG A 313 9.85 -8.40 -11.85
CA ARG A 313 11.24 -8.33 -11.34
C ARG A 313 12.24 -7.99 -12.46
N ARG A 314 12.15 -8.66 -13.60
CA ARG A 314 13.00 -8.32 -14.76
C ARG A 314 12.76 -6.90 -15.26
N LEU A 315 11.51 -6.42 -15.21
CA LEU A 315 11.19 -5.05 -15.59
C LEU A 315 11.78 -4.03 -14.60
N ALA A 316 11.67 -4.27 -13.30
CA ALA A 316 12.27 -3.42 -12.26
C ALA A 316 13.79 -3.30 -12.44
N GLU A 317 14.48 -4.42 -12.65
CA GLU A 317 15.92 -4.45 -12.91
C GLU A 317 16.29 -3.65 -14.17
N ARG A 318 15.53 -3.80 -15.27
CA ARG A 318 15.74 -3.02 -16.52
C ARG A 318 15.55 -1.53 -16.29
N ARG A 319 14.49 -1.11 -15.58
CA ARG A 319 14.21 0.30 -15.27
C ARG A 319 15.35 0.92 -14.44
N ARG A 320 15.82 0.21 -13.43
CA ARG A 320 16.95 0.66 -12.60
C ARG A 320 18.22 0.84 -13.42
N ASN A 321 18.58 -0.15 -14.23
CA ASN A 321 19.79 -0.12 -15.06
C ASN A 321 19.74 0.99 -16.12
N ALA A 322 18.58 1.23 -16.73
CA ALA A 322 18.38 2.30 -17.70
C ALA A 322 18.57 3.70 -17.11
N VAL A 323 18.22 3.91 -15.84
CA VAL A 323 18.46 5.19 -15.14
C VAL A 323 19.93 5.29 -14.73
N SER A 324 20.52 4.25 -14.18
CA SER A 324 21.94 4.24 -13.79
C SER A 324 22.86 4.47 -14.96
N GLY A 325 22.60 3.87 -16.13
CA GLY A 325 23.34 4.10 -17.38
C GLY A 325 23.34 5.56 -17.83
N ARG A 326 22.14 6.18 -17.84
CA ARG A 326 21.99 7.60 -18.20
C ARG A 326 22.73 8.55 -17.25
N VAL A 327 22.74 8.23 -15.95
CA VAL A 327 23.49 9.03 -14.96
C VAL A 327 25.00 8.90 -15.20
N ALA A 328 25.51 7.70 -15.50
CA ALA A 328 26.93 7.50 -15.80
C ALA A 328 27.38 8.24 -17.06
N GLU A 329 26.58 8.23 -18.12
CA GLU A 329 26.86 9.01 -19.36
C GLU A 329 26.83 10.53 -19.12
N ALA A 330 25.93 11.03 -18.28
CA ALA A 330 25.82 12.46 -17.97
C ALA A 330 26.96 12.99 -17.05
N VAL A 331 27.63 12.12 -16.31
CA VAL A 331 28.75 12.49 -15.42
C VAL A 331 30.11 12.29 -16.10
N GLY A 332 30.17 11.45 -17.16
CA GLY A 332 31.40 11.11 -17.89
C GLY A 332 31.63 11.93 -19.18
N GLY A 333 30.70 12.82 -19.56
CA GLY A 333 30.82 13.79 -20.68
C GLY A 333 30.90 15.22 -20.16
#